data_741392276584352bc2a854de46922729
#
_entry.id   741392276584352bc2a854de46922729
#
_cell.length_a   1.000
_cell.length_b   1.000
_cell.length_c   1.000
_cell.angle_alpha   90.00
_cell.angle_beta   90.00
_cell.angle_gamma   90.00
#
_symmetry.space_group_name_H-M   'P 1'
#
loop_
_entity.id
_entity.type
_entity.pdbx_description
1 polymer ?
#
loop_
_entity_poly.entity_id
_entity_poly.type
_entity_poly.pdbx_seq_one_letter_code
_entity_poly.pdbx_strand_id
1 'polypeptide(L)'
;MAKIQDIRNNIDKIDDQLVKLINKRGELAVKIGQEKSKKSSSKHFHVPHRERSIIERVTRSSGGPFPNESLKYVFREIFSATLALEKPLRIGFLGPETTFSHQAAIKQFGHSSKFIPSSNIESIFRQVEKNECSILLVKFM
;
A
#
# COMPACT_ATOMS: atom_id res chain seq x y z
N MET A 1 -30.42 23.33 11.90
CA MET A 1 -29.00 23.75 12.04
C MET A 1 -28.26 22.97 13.11
N ALA A 2 -28.74 22.85 14.36
CA ALA A 2 -28.16 22.00 15.39
C ALA A 2 -27.96 20.55 14.94
N LYS A 3 -28.93 19.96 14.31
CA LYS A 3 -28.88 18.56 13.82
C LYS A 3 -27.72 18.29 12.85
N ILE A 4 -27.42 19.22 11.93
CA ILE A 4 -26.30 19.05 10.97
C ILE A 4 -24.97 19.15 11.71
N GLN A 5 -24.86 20.10 12.65
CA GLN A 5 -23.63 20.25 13.43
C GLN A 5 -23.37 19.02 14.31
N ASP A 6 -24.40 18.44 14.89
CA ASP A 6 -24.28 17.22 15.70
C ASP A 6 -23.79 16.04 14.87
N ILE A 7 -24.30 15.91 13.64
CA ILE A 7 -23.85 14.87 12.69
C ILE A 7 -22.37 15.09 12.34
N ARG A 8 -21.95 16.33 12.04
CA ARG A 8 -20.55 16.66 11.76
C ARG A 8 -19.64 16.32 12.95
N ASN A 9 -20.05 16.69 14.16
CA ASN A 9 -19.31 16.38 15.37
C ASN A 9 -19.14 14.85 15.57
N ASN A 10 -20.15 14.07 15.17
CA ASN A 10 -20.06 12.62 15.24
C ASN A 10 -19.11 12.08 14.18
N ILE A 11 -19.07 12.66 12.97
CA ILE A 11 -18.11 12.32 11.94
C ILE A 11 -16.68 12.60 12.43
N ASP A 12 -16.45 13.78 13.02
CA ASP A 12 -15.13 14.15 13.55
C ASP A 12 -14.63 13.13 14.59
N LYS A 13 -15.51 12.66 15.47
CA LYS A 13 -15.16 11.60 16.45
C LYS A 13 -14.79 10.29 15.79
N ILE A 14 -15.48 9.93 14.70
CA ILE A 14 -15.17 8.72 13.92
C ILE A 14 -13.81 8.88 13.23
N ASP A 15 -13.55 10.05 12.65
CA ASP A 15 -12.26 10.34 12.01
C ASP A 15 -11.10 10.21 13.01
N ASP A 16 -11.26 10.74 14.23
CA ASP A 16 -10.28 10.57 15.30
C ASP A 16 -10.03 9.10 15.65
N GLN A 17 -11.10 8.29 15.67
CA GLN A 17 -11.00 6.85 15.90
C GLN A 17 -10.29 6.14 14.75
N LEU A 18 -10.59 6.52 13.50
CA LEU A 18 -9.94 5.98 12.32
C LEU A 18 -8.42 6.22 12.36
N VAL A 19 -8.00 7.44 12.66
CA VAL A 19 -6.57 7.80 12.77
C VAL A 19 -5.89 6.95 13.86
N LYS A 20 -6.51 6.83 15.03
CA LYS A 20 -5.98 5.99 16.11
C LYS A 20 -5.82 4.53 15.72
N LEU A 21 -6.83 3.97 15.04
CA LEU A 21 -6.81 2.58 14.61
C LEU A 21 -5.77 2.33 13.50
N ILE A 22 -5.64 3.25 12.56
CA ILE A 22 -4.63 3.18 11.50
C ILE A 22 -3.22 3.19 12.11
N ASN A 23 -2.94 4.10 13.05
CA ASN A 23 -1.65 4.17 13.73
C ASN A 23 -1.36 2.90 14.55
N LYS A 24 -2.33 2.42 15.31
CA LYS A 24 -2.20 1.17 16.07
C LYS A 24 -1.91 -0.02 15.17
N ARG A 25 -2.58 -0.09 14.03
CA ARG A 25 -2.32 -1.12 13.02
C ARG A 25 -0.89 -1.03 12.48
N GLY A 26 -0.42 0.19 12.20
CA GLY A 26 0.95 0.45 11.76
C GLY A 26 1.99 -0.02 12.78
N GLU A 27 1.79 0.30 14.06
CA GLU A 27 2.66 -0.14 15.16
C GLU A 27 2.76 -1.66 15.24
N LEU A 28 1.64 -2.36 15.11
CA LEU A 28 1.62 -3.82 15.12
C LEU A 28 2.32 -4.42 13.91
N ALA A 29 2.16 -3.80 12.74
CA ALA A 29 2.84 -4.25 11.53
C ALA A 29 4.37 -4.08 11.64
N VAL A 30 4.84 -2.97 12.22
CA VAL A 30 6.26 -2.75 12.52
C VAL A 30 6.80 -3.84 13.45
N LYS A 31 6.04 -4.20 14.49
CA LYS A 31 6.43 -5.29 15.40
C LYS A 31 6.55 -6.62 14.66
N ILE A 32 5.62 -6.95 13.76
CA ILE A 32 5.72 -8.15 12.92
C ILE A 32 6.99 -8.13 12.07
N GLY A 33 7.29 -6.98 11.44
CA GLY A 33 8.51 -6.80 10.67
C GLY A 33 9.78 -7.05 11.48
N GLN A 34 9.83 -6.53 12.71
CA GLN A 34 10.94 -6.74 13.64
C GLN A 34 11.08 -8.22 14.02
N GLU A 35 9.99 -8.92 14.31
CA GLU A 35 10.01 -10.35 14.64
C GLU A 35 10.48 -11.20 13.44
N LYS A 36 10.04 -10.89 12.23
CA LYS A 36 10.50 -11.56 11.01
C LYS A 36 11.98 -11.34 10.77
N SER A 37 12.50 -10.16 11.02
CA SER A 37 13.92 -9.85 10.87
C SER A 37 14.82 -10.66 11.81
N LYS A 38 14.32 -11.02 12.99
CA LYS A 38 15.04 -11.85 13.96
C LYS A 38 15.10 -13.32 13.53
N LYS A 39 14.10 -13.82 12.80
CA LYS A 39 13.95 -15.24 12.44
C LYS A 39 14.50 -15.58 11.06
N SER A 40 14.72 -14.62 10.21
CA SER A 40 15.12 -14.82 8.81
C SER A 40 16.09 -13.74 8.35
N SER A 41 17.11 -14.14 7.58
CA SER A 41 18.00 -13.22 6.86
C SER A 41 17.29 -12.52 5.69
N SER A 42 16.13 -13.00 5.30
CA SER A 42 15.31 -12.43 4.24
C SER A 42 14.53 -11.21 4.76
N LYS A 43 14.83 -10.05 4.21
CA LYS A 43 14.20 -8.78 4.58
C LYS A 43 12.95 -8.47 3.75
N HIS A 44 12.16 -9.48 3.42
CA HIS A 44 10.93 -9.27 2.65
C HIS A 44 9.76 -8.96 3.57
N PHE A 45 9.38 -7.68 3.62
CA PHE A 45 8.24 -7.21 4.41
C PHE A 45 6.93 -7.23 3.60
N HIS A 46 7.02 -7.24 2.28
CA HIS A 46 5.87 -7.30 1.39
C HIS A 46 5.37 -8.73 1.23
N VAL A 47 4.13 -8.99 1.61
CA VAL A 47 3.48 -10.30 1.50
C VAL A 47 2.17 -10.15 0.72
N PRO A 48 2.21 -10.25 -0.62
CA PRO A 48 1.03 -10.05 -1.48
C PRO A 48 -0.15 -10.94 -1.15
N HIS A 49 0.12 -12.19 -0.78
CA HIS A 49 -0.93 -13.14 -0.37
C HIS A 49 -1.70 -12.65 0.87
N ARG A 50 -0.97 -12.13 1.86
CA ARG A 50 -1.58 -11.58 3.09
C ARG A 50 -2.43 -10.35 2.79
N GLU A 51 -1.94 -9.45 1.94
CA GLU A 51 -2.67 -8.25 1.52
C GLU A 51 -3.97 -8.61 0.81
N ARG A 52 -3.92 -9.57 -0.11
CA ARG A 52 -5.10 -10.07 -0.81
C ARG A 52 -6.12 -10.67 0.15
N SER A 53 -5.68 -11.50 1.07
CA SER A 53 -6.51 -12.11 2.11
C SER A 53 -7.20 -11.05 2.99
N ILE A 54 -6.51 -9.97 3.34
CA ILE A 54 -7.10 -8.88 4.12
C ILE A 54 -8.18 -8.15 3.30
N ILE A 55 -7.90 -7.82 2.05
CA ILE A 55 -8.86 -7.14 1.17
C ILE A 55 -10.13 -7.99 1.00
N GLU A 56 -9.99 -9.28 0.75
CA GLU A 56 -11.13 -10.20 0.65
C GLU A 56 -11.97 -10.22 1.93
N ARG A 57 -11.32 -10.30 3.07
CA ARG A 57 -11.98 -10.33 4.37
C ARG A 57 -12.74 -9.03 4.67
N VAL A 58 -12.10 -7.87 4.48
CA VAL A 58 -12.71 -6.58 4.81
C VAL A 58 -13.84 -6.21 3.85
N THR A 59 -13.72 -6.56 2.57
CA THR A 59 -14.80 -6.31 1.59
C THR A 59 -16.00 -7.24 1.83
N ARG A 60 -15.75 -8.48 2.22
CA ARG A 60 -16.81 -9.43 2.57
C ARG A 60 -17.57 -9.02 3.82
N SER A 61 -16.88 -8.50 4.83
CA SER A 61 -17.49 -8.07 6.10
C SER A 61 -18.10 -6.68 6.05
N SER A 62 -17.86 -5.90 4.99
CA SER A 62 -18.43 -4.57 4.84
C SER A 62 -19.92 -4.66 4.51
N GLY A 63 -20.75 -4.23 5.44
CA GLY A 63 -22.21 -4.23 5.27
C GLY A 63 -22.82 -2.85 5.14
N GLY A 64 -21.98 -1.83 5.02
CA GLY A 64 -22.41 -0.44 4.99
C GLY A 64 -22.46 0.17 3.57
N PRO A 65 -22.74 1.47 3.48
CA PRO A 65 -22.86 2.19 2.21
C PRO A 65 -21.52 2.45 1.53
N PHE A 66 -20.38 2.21 2.20
CA PHE A 66 -19.06 2.47 1.64
C PHE A 66 -18.77 1.49 0.49
N PRO A 67 -18.44 1.97 -0.72
CA PRO A 67 -18.22 1.08 -1.87
C PRO A 67 -17.03 0.15 -1.67
N ASN A 68 -17.19 -1.13 -2.00
CA ASN A 68 -16.13 -2.13 -1.87
C ASN A 68 -14.87 -1.79 -2.68
N GLU A 69 -15.03 -1.24 -3.88
CA GLU A 69 -13.88 -0.81 -4.69
C GLU A 69 -13.09 0.31 -4.01
N SER A 70 -13.78 1.27 -3.42
CA SER A 70 -13.14 2.36 -2.66
C SER A 70 -12.43 1.81 -1.41
N LEU A 71 -13.02 0.84 -0.74
CA LEU A 71 -12.42 0.19 0.43
C LEU A 71 -11.11 -0.52 0.07
N LYS A 72 -11.05 -1.15 -1.10
CA LYS A 72 -9.81 -1.74 -1.62
C LYS A 72 -8.69 -0.71 -1.77
N TYR A 73 -9.00 0.47 -2.32
CA TYR A 73 -8.04 1.56 -2.48
C TYR A 73 -7.57 2.11 -1.13
N VAL A 74 -8.47 2.27 -0.17
CA VAL A 74 -8.12 2.69 1.19
C VAL A 74 -7.12 1.71 1.81
N PHE A 75 -7.37 0.42 1.73
CA PHE A 75 -6.47 -0.60 2.29
C PHE A 75 -5.15 -0.68 1.52
N ARG A 76 -5.14 -0.46 0.20
CA ARG A 76 -3.90 -0.33 -0.58
C ARG A 76 -3.00 0.76 -0.03
N GLU A 77 -3.56 1.93 0.25
CA GLU A 77 -2.79 3.04 0.81
C GLU A 77 -2.32 2.74 2.24
N ILE A 78 -3.14 2.08 3.05
CA ILE A 78 -2.74 1.60 4.38
C ILE A 78 -1.54 0.65 4.27
N PHE A 79 -1.58 -0.32 3.36
CA PHE A 79 -0.47 -1.26 3.14
C PHE A 79 0.79 -0.55 2.66
N SER A 80 0.66 0.33 1.68
CA SER A 80 1.76 1.11 1.12
C SER A 80 2.46 1.96 2.18
N ALA A 81 1.70 2.71 2.97
CA ALA A 81 2.23 3.53 4.04
C ALA A 81 2.86 2.69 5.16
N THR A 82 2.25 1.55 5.48
CA THR A 82 2.77 0.62 6.50
C THR A 82 4.14 0.07 6.10
N LEU A 83 4.30 -0.35 4.84
CA LEU A 83 5.59 -0.81 4.31
C LEU A 83 6.63 0.30 4.34
N ALA A 84 6.23 1.54 4.08
CA ALA A 84 7.13 2.69 4.11
C ALA A 84 7.66 3.01 5.52
N LEU A 85 7.00 2.57 6.58
CA LEU A 85 7.50 2.70 7.96
C LEU A 85 8.78 1.89 8.18
N GLU A 86 8.90 0.74 7.52
CA GLU A 86 10.10 -0.11 7.58
C GLU A 86 11.05 0.22 6.42
N LYS A 87 10.62 -0.08 5.22
CA LYS A 87 11.37 0.16 3.99
C LYS A 87 10.39 0.31 2.82
N PRO A 88 10.29 1.48 2.20
CA PRO A 88 9.43 1.65 1.03
C PRO A 88 9.80 0.68 -0.07
N LEU A 89 8.80 0.06 -0.70
CA LEU A 89 9.02 -0.72 -1.90
C LEU A 89 9.57 0.17 -3.01
N ARG A 90 10.56 -0.31 -3.73
CA ARG A 90 11.09 0.34 -4.93
C ARG A 90 10.60 -0.41 -6.15
N ILE A 91 9.77 0.27 -6.93
CA ILE A 91 9.08 -0.31 -8.07
C ILE A 91 9.68 0.25 -9.35
N GLY A 92 10.37 -0.59 -10.10
CA GLY A 92 10.85 -0.26 -11.44
C GLY A 92 9.72 -0.32 -12.45
N PHE A 93 9.58 0.67 -13.30
CA PHE A 93 8.57 0.68 -14.35
C PHE A 93 9.13 1.22 -15.67
N LEU A 94 8.49 0.83 -16.76
CA LEU A 94 8.89 1.25 -18.11
C LEU A 94 8.34 2.63 -18.45
N GLY A 95 9.22 3.49 -18.92
CA GLY A 95 8.90 4.81 -19.47
C GLY A 95 9.11 5.94 -18.48
N PRO A 96 8.90 7.18 -18.93
CA PRO A 96 8.93 8.31 -18.03
C PRO A 96 7.74 8.30 -17.06
N GLU A 97 7.79 9.16 -16.05
CA GLU A 97 6.65 9.42 -15.17
C GLU A 97 5.40 9.82 -15.99
N THR A 98 4.23 9.65 -15.42
CA THR A 98 2.93 9.93 -16.05
C THR A 98 2.52 8.99 -17.19
N THR A 99 3.24 7.91 -17.44
CA THR A 99 2.84 6.88 -18.38
C THR A 99 1.78 5.93 -17.80
N PHE A 100 1.15 5.11 -18.65
CA PHE A 100 0.23 4.06 -18.18
C PHE A 100 0.91 3.06 -17.23
N SER A 101 2.19 2.75 -17.47
CA SER A 101 2.97 1.89 -16.56
C SER A 101 3.14 2.51 -15.18
N HIS A 102 3.40 3.82 -15.11
CA HIS A 102 3.47 4.56 -13.86
C HIS A 102 2.14 4.54 -13.11
N GLN A 103 1.05 4.84 -13.81
CA GLN A 103 -0.30 4.82 -13.23
C GLN A 103 -0.69 3.44 -12.71
N ALA A 104 -0.37 2.40 -13.47
CA ALA A 104 -0.61 1.02 -13.06
C ALA A 104 0.19 0.64 -11.80
N ALA A 105 1.44 1.09 -11.71
CA ALA A 105 2.28 0.87 -10.54
C ALA A 105 1.69 1.55 -9.29
N ILE A 106 1.27 2.80 -9.38
CA ILE A 106 0.63 3.52 -8.29
C ILE A 106 -0.66 2.82 -7.85
N LYS A 107 -1.49 2.42 -8.80
CA LYS A 107 -2.75 1.72 -8.52
C LYS A 107 -2.54 0.39 -7.79
N GLN A 108 -1.47 -0.32 -8.13
CA GLN A 108 -1.16 -1.63 -7.53
C GLN A 108 -0.48 -1.53 -6.17
N PHE A 109 0.43 -0.58 -6.00
CA PHE A 109 1.33 -0.51 -4.85
C PHE A 109 1.11 0.69 -3.93
N GLY A 110 0.18 1.58 -4.26
CA GLY A 110 -0.13 2.79 -3.48
C GLY A 110 0.91 3.89 -3.64
N HIS A 111 0.65 5.03 -3.02
CA HIS A 111 1.46 6.26 -3.21
C HIS A 111 2.73 6.31 -2.37
N SER A 112 2.85 5.49 -1.33
CA SER A 112 4.01 5.51 -0.42
C SER A 112 5.20 4.67 -0.91
N SER A 113 5.05 3.95 -2.02
CA SER A 113 6.15 3.25 -2.68
C SER A 113 7.01 4.22 -3.49
N LYS A 114 8.27 3.88 -3.71
CA LYS A 114 9.17 4.61 -4.61
C LYS A 114 9.08 4.04 -6.01
N PHE A 115 8.82 4.89 -6.98
CA PHE A 115 8.69 4.50 -8.39
C PHE A 115 9.91 4.96 -9.17
N ILE A 116 10.57 4.02 -9.84
CA ILE A 116 11.83 4.26 -10.55
C ILE A 116 11.60 4.06 -12.04
N PRO A 117 11.60 5.14 -12.84
CA PRO A 117 11.43 5.03 -14.28
C PRO A 117 12.68 4.46 -14.95
N SER A 118 12.49 3.67 -15.99
CA SER A 118 13.56 3.14 -16.83
C SER A 118 13.21 3.27 -18.30
N SER A 119 14.23 3.52 -19.12
CA SER A 119 14.05 3.74 -20.55
C SER A 119 13.81 2.45 -21.34
N ASN A 120 14.19 1.31 -20.80
CA ASN A 120 14.00 0.01 -21.43
C ASN A 120 13.84 -1.11 -20.40
N ILE A 121 13.30 -2.23 -20.85
CA ILE A 121 13.01 -3.39 -20.00
C ILE A 121 14.28 -3.99 -19.42
N GLU A 122 15.36 -4.05 -20.17
CA GLU A 122 16.63 -4.61 -19.74
C GLU A 122 17.20 -3.86 -18.51
N SER A 123 17.10 -2.54 -18.50
CA SER A 123 17.51 -1.73 -17.35
C SER A 123 16.72 -2.05 -16.10
N ILE A 124 15.41 -2.32 -16.23
CA ILE A 124 14.57 -2.69 -15.09
C ILE A 124 15.04 -4.03 -14.49
N PHE A 125 15.29 -5.04 -15.33
CA PHE A 125 15.80 -6.34 -14.88
C PHE A 125 17.14 -6.18 -14.14
N ARG A 126 18.05 -5.39 -14.68
CA ARG A 126 19.34 -5.10 -14.03
C ARG A 126 19.18 -4.42 -12.66
N GLN A 127 18.24 -3.51 -12.53
CA GLN A 127 17.95 -2.83 -11.26
C GLN A 127 17.45 -3.81 -10.20
N VAL A 128 16.63 -4.79 -10.57
CA VAL A 128 16.17 -5.84 -9.65
C VAL A 128 17.32 -6.77 -9.26
N GLU A 129 18.14 -7.19 -10.22
CA GLU A 129 19.32 -8.03 -9.96
C GLU A 129 20.32 -7.36 -9.01
N LYS A 130 20.50 -6.05 -9.13
CA LYS A 130 21.38 -5.27 -8.25
C LYS A 130 20.72 -4.84 -6.93
N ASN A 131 19.50 -5.29 -6.66
CA ASN A 131 18.70 -4.89 -5.50
C ASN A 131 18.40 -3.37 -5.44
N GLU A 132 18.46 -2.68 -6.55
CA GLU A 132 18.07 -1.27 -6.67
C GLU A 132 16.55 -1.12 -6.71
N CYS A 133 15.84 -2.12 -7.21
CA CYS A 133 14.40 -2.23 -7.19
C CYS A 133 13.98 -3.53 -6.50
N SER A 134 12.87 -3.46 -5.76
CA SER A 134 12.28 -4.62 -5.08
C SER A 134 11.37 -5.42 -6.02
N ILE A 135 10.68 -4.71 -6.90
CA ILE A 135 9.67 -5.25 -7.83
C ILE A 135 9.82 -4.54 -9.16
N LEU A 136 9.64 -5.26 -10.24
CA LEU A 136 9.52 -4.68 -11.57
C LEU A 136 8.07 -4.77 -12.06
N LEU A 137 7.63 -3.73 -12.73
CA LEU A 137 6.35 -3.70 -13.40
C LEU A 137 6.57 -3.48 -14.90
N VAL A 138 6.20 -4.47 -15.67
CA VAL A 138 6.21 -4.40 -17.13
C VAL A 138 4.77 -4.58 -17.60
N LYS A 139 4.27 -3.59 -18.32
CA LYS A 139 2.96 -3.70 -18.95
C LYS A 139 3.17 -4.10 -20.41
N PHE A 140 2.66 -5.25 -20.75
CA PHE A 140 2.53 -5.66 -22.16
C PHE A 140 1.22 -5.09 -22.71
N MET A 141 1.32 -4.38 -23.79
CA MET A 141 0.14 -3.97 -24.54
C MET A 141 -0.27 -5.08 -25.51
#